data_7c990eb0b6bb8bc8883c1c4985fa95da
#
_entry.id   7c990eb0b6bb8bc8883c1c4985fa95da
#
_cell.length_a   1.000
_cell.length_b   1.000
_cell.length_c   1.000
_cell.angle_alpha   90.00
_cell.angle_beta   90.00
_cell.angle_gamma   90.00
#
_symmetry.space_group_name_H-M   'P 1'
#
loop_
_entity.id
_entity.type
_entity.pdbx_description
1 polymer ?
#
loop_
_entity_poly.entity_id
_entity_poly.type
_entity_poly.pdbx_seq_one_letter_code
_entity_poly.pdbx_strand_id
1 'polypeptide(L)'
;IHLKKTLKSVIKYKNKKDKIFIFLDIHSDKHSTKKILLCKKVQNYLENIKSNKILVLKSKSNIGPKKNWYRAYGHMFKIYKKVIVLEDDIVIKKNFLNFMYYYLNKYEKNSKIMSITGYSSHVELPKNYNYDCYLSNRSMSWSKATWKRVWIKFKKINTNHKIIINNKKNLSLLAQAGEDLLRIIKLDYLK
;
A
#
# COMPACT_ATOMS: atom_id res chain seq x y z
N ILE A 1 -5.72 -19.07 5.01
CA ILE A 1 -4.83 -18.22 4.20
C ILE A 1 -5.47 -16.83 4.16
N HIS A 2 -4.78 -15.80 4.66
CA HIS A 2 -5.29 -14.41 4.73
C HIS A 2 -5.68 -13.91 3.34
N LEU A 3 -4.82 -14.07 2.34
CA LEU A 3 -5.06 -13.67 0.95
C LEU A 3 -6.41 -14.17 0.40
N LYS A 4 -6.86 -15.37 0.76
CA LYS A 4 -8.17 -15.89 0.32
C LYS A 4 -9.32 -15.03 0.85
N LYS A 5 -9.24 -14.57 2.09
CA LYS A 5 -10.25 -13.68 2.70
C LYS A 5 -10.21 -12.30 2.03
N THR A 6 -9.01 -11.76 1.82
CA THR A 6 -8.81 -10.48 1.13
C THR A 6 -9.42 -10.52 -0.27
N LEU A 7 -9.04 -11.51 -1.09
CA LEU A 7 -9.57 -11.66 -2.46
C LEU A 7 -11.08 -11.83 -2.50
N LYS A 8 -11.66 -12.66 -1.62
CA LYS A 8 -13.13 -12.80 -1.53
C LYS A 8 -13.80 -11.46 -1.26
N SER A 9 -13.27 -10.64 -0.34
CA SER A 9 -13.84 -9.33 -0.03
C SER A 9 -13.72 -8.36 -1.20
N VAL A 10 -12.59 -8.34 -1.90
CA VAL A 10 -12.37 -7.48 -3.07
C VAL A 10 -13.27 -7.90 -4.23
N ILE A 11 -13.36 -9.19 -4.55
CA ILE A 11 -14.22 -9.70 -5.61
C ILE A 11 -15.68 -9.37 -5.36
N LYS A 12 -16.13 -9.45 -4.10
CA LYS A 12 -17.49 -9.14 -3.70
C LYS A 12 -17.89 -7.68 -3.97
N TYR A 13 -16.96 -6.73 -3.79
CA TYR A 13 -17.27 -5.31 -3.80
C TYR A 13 -16.67 -4.53 -4.97
N LYS A 14 -15.79 -5.13 -5.79
CA LYS A 14 -15.19 -4.48 -6.95
C LYS A 14 -16.21 -4.23 -8.07
N ASN A 15 -15.98 -3.23 -8.89
CA ASN A 15 -16.75 -3.00 -10.10
C ASN A 15 -16.44 -4.05 -11.17
N LYS A 16 -17.39 -4.27 -12.11
CA LYS A 16 -17.20 -5.22 -13.21
C LYS A 16 -15.99 -4.90 -14.10
N LYS A 17 -15.62 -3.61 -14.20
CA LYS A 17 -14.47 -3.12 -15.01
C LYS A 17 -13.12 -3.29 -14.33
N ASP A 18 -13.09 -3.50 -13.01
CA ASP A 18 -11.83 -3.56 -12.26
C ASP A 18 -11.07 -4.85 -12.52
N LYS A 19 -9.76 -4.69 -12.68
CA LYS A 19 -8.80 -5.78 -12.73
C LYS A 19 -8.02 -5.85 -11.42
N ILE A 20 -7.72 -7.06 -10.97
CA ILE A 20 -6.91 -7.32 -9.79
C ILE A 20 -5.55 -7.80 -10.26
N PHE A 21 -4.49 -7.16 -9.81
CA PHE A 21 -3.11 -7.56 -10.04
C PHE A 21 -2.51 -8.02 -8.72
N ILE A 22 -2.00 -9.24 -8.69
CA ILE A 22 -1.37 -9.83 -7.51
C ILE A 22 0.12 -9.95 -7.77
N PHE A 23 0.91 -9.21 -7.01
CA PHE A 23 2.38 -9.25 -7.08
C PHE A 23 2.88 -10.23 -6.03
N LEU A 24 3.04 -11.47 -6.45
CA LEU A 24 3.47 -12.55 -5.58
C LEU A 24 4.99 -12.61 -5.53
N ASP A 25 5.55 -12.52 -4.32
CA ASP A 25 6.95 -12.87 -4.08
C ASP A 25 7.06 -14.35 -3.70
N ILE A 26 8.09 -15.02 -4.19
CA ILE A 26 8.31 -16.44 -3.86
C ILE A 26 9.02 -16.59 -2.51
N HIS A 27 9.01 -17.81 -1.98
CA HIS A 27 9.77 -18.12 -0.77
C HIS A 27 11.28 -18.01 -1.02
N SER A 28 12.03 -17.75 0.05
CA SER A 28 13.48 -17.88 0.07
C SER A 28 13.85 -19.26 0.61
N ASP A 29 14.97 -19.83 0.14
CA ASP A 29 15.52 -21.09 0.67
C ASP A 29 15.96 -20.95 2.13
N LYS A 30 16.18 -19.71 2.60
CA LYS A 30 16.47 -19.39 4.00
C LYS A 30 15.23 -19.46 4.91
N HIS A 31 14.03 -19.63 4.35
CA HIS A 31 12.82 -19.76 5.15
C HIS A 31 12.72 -21.15 5.78
N SER A 32 12.08 -21.23 6.96
CA SER A 32 11.75 -22.51 7.57
C SER A 32 10.83 -23.34 6.68
N THR A 33 10.93 -24.67 6.78
CA THR A 33 10.09 -25.62 6.02
C THR A 33 8.60 -25.30 6.16
N LYS A 34 8.14 -24.95 7.35
CA LYS A 34 6.75 -24.52 7.60
C LYS A 34 6.36 -23.30 6.75
N LYS A 35 7.24 -22.29 6.67
CA LYS A 35 7.01 -21.08 5.89
C LYS A 35 7.00 -21.38 4.39
N ILE A 36 7.91 -22.22 3.90
CA ILE A 36 7.95 -22.67 2.50
C ILE A 36 6.65 -23.37 2.12
N LEU A 37 6.16 -24.29 2.95
CA LEU A 37 4.89 -25.00 2.72
C LEU A 37 3.70 -24.02 2.65
N LEU A 38 3.66 -23.01 3.53
CA LEU A 38 2.62 -21.99 3.50
C LEU A 38 2.68 -21.15 2.21
N CYS A 39 3.87 -20.75 1.77
CA CYS A 39 4.05 -20.05 0.51
C CYS A 39 3.60 -20.89 -0.69
N LYS A 40 3.97 -22.17 -0.74
CA LYS A 40 3.51 -23.11 -1.78
C LYS A 40 1.98 -23.25 -1.80
N LYS A 41 1.33 -23.33 -0.63
CA LYS A 41 -0.16 -23.33 -0.56
C LYS A 41 -0.78 -22.07 -1.13
N VAL A 42 -0.17 -20.89 -0.92
CA VAL A 42 -0.63 -19.63 -1.52
C VAL A 42 -0.44 -19.66 -3.04
N GLN A 43 0.72 -20.11 -3.53
CA GLN A 43 0.99 -20.23 -4.96
C GLN A 43 -0.03 -21.13 -5.65
N ASN A 44 -0.22 -22.35 -5.15
CA ASN A 44 -1.19 -23.31 -5.69
C ASN A 44 -2.62 -22.74 -5.69
N TYR A 45 -3.00 -22.02 -4.63
CA TYR A 45 -4.30 -21.35 -4.60
C TYR A 45 -4.45 -20.32 -5.72
N LEU A 46 -3.41 -19.51 -5.97
CA LEU A 46 -3.44 -18.48 -7.01
C LEU A 46 -3.40 -19.07 -8.43
N GLU A 47 -2.65 -20.13 -8.65
CA GLU A 47 -2.56 -20.85 -9.94
C GLU A 47 -3.91 -21.49 -10.35
N ASN A 48 -4.73 -21.84 -9.36
CA ASN A 48 -6.06 -22.40 -9.59
C ASN A 48 -7.17 -21.35 -9.80
N ILE A 49 -6.84 -20.06 -9.75
CA ILE A 49 -7.83 -19.01 -10.02
C ILE A 49 -8.05 -18.85 -11.51
N LYS A 50 -9.17 -19.34 -12.00
CA LYS A 50 -9.61 -19.17 -13.40
C LYS A 50 -10.37 -17.84 -13.53
N SER A 51 -9.68 -16.74 -13.84
CA SER A 51 -10.32 -15.44 -14.10
C SER A 51 -9.43 -14.55 -14.96
N ASN A 52 -9.96 -14.03 -16.04
CA ASN A 52 -9.27 -13.04 -16.88
C ASN A 52 -9.16 -11.64 -16.24
N LYS A 53 -9.80 -11.45 -15.08
CA LYS A 53 -9.78 -10.20 -14.31
C LYS A 53 -8.81 -10.23 -13.12
N ILE A 54 -8.19 -11.37 -12.85
CA ILE A 54 -7.20 -11.56 -11.79
C ILE A 54 -5.89 -11.99 -12.46
N LEU A 55 -4.89 -11.13 -12.42
CA LEU A 55 -3.59 -11.38 -13.01
C LEU A 55 -2.56 -11.56 -11.88
N VAL A 56 -1.88 -12.70 -11.90
CA VAL A 56 -0.84 -13.03 -10.92
C VAL A 56 0.53 -12.82 -11.57
N LEU A 57 1.32 -11.92 -11.00
CA LEU A 57 2.69 -11.64 -11.42
C LEU A 57 3.66 -12.15 -10.35
N LYS A 58 4.18 -13.35 -10.58
CA LYS A 58 5.14 -14.00 -9.70
C LYS A 58 6.56 -13.44 -9.91
N SER A 59 7.34 -13.28 -8.85
CA SER A 59 8.76 -12.96 -8.96
C SER A 59 9.56 -14.20 -9.40
N LYS A 60 10.70 -13.98 -10.04
CA LYS A 60 11.59 -15.08 -10.45
C LYS A 60 12.37 -15.66 -9.26
N SER A 61 12.71 -14.82 -8.28
CA SER A 61 13.39 -15.17 -7.05
C SER A 61 12.76 -14.42 -5.88
N ASN A 62 13.09 -14.78 -4.65
CA ASN A 62 12.69 -13.99 -3.49
C ASN A 62 13.39 -12.63 -3.53
N ILE A 63 12.62 -11.57 -3.62
CA ILE A 63 13.13 -10.19 -3.69
C ILE A 63 12.83 -9.37 -2.45
N GLY A 64 12.02 -9.91 -1.55
CA GLY A 64 11.58 -9.28 -0.32
C GLY A 64 10.50 -8.21 -0.51
N PRO A 65 9.83 -7.81 0.59
CA PRO A 65 8.65 -6.96 0.52
C PRO A 65 8.92 -5.59 -0.08
N LYS A 66 10.04 -4.94 0.25
CA LYS A 66 10.39 -3.61 -0.26
C LYS A 66 10.55 -3.62 -1.79
N LYS A 67 11.34 -4.55 -2.33
CA LYS A 67 11.57 -4.65 -3.78
C LYS A 67 10.30 -5.08 -4.52
N ASN A 68 9.50 -5.98 -3.93
CA ASN A 68 8.22 -6.40 -4.51
C ASN A 68 7.23 -5.22 -4.58
N TRP A 69 7.19 -4.37 -3.56
CA TRP A 69 6.41 -3.15 -3.55
C TRP A 69 6.83 -2.20 -4.69
N TYR A 70 8.14 -1.93 -4.85
CA TYR A 70 8.66 -1.12 -5.97
C TYR A 70 8.30 -1.71 -7.33
N ARG A 71 8.40 -3.03 -7.48
CA ARG A 71 8.01 -3.77 -8.69
C ARG A 71 6.55 -3.56 -9.01
N ALA A 72 5.68 -3.70 -8.01
CA ALA A 72 4.24 -3.55 -8.17
C ALA A 72 3.87 -2.13 -8.63
N TYR A 73 4.30 -1.11 -7.91
CA TYR A 73 4.02 0.28 -8.29
C TYR A 73 4.62 0.65 -9.64
N GLY A 74 5.86 0.24 -9.91
CA GLY A 74 6.53 0.48 -11.19
C GLY A 74 5.77 -0.14 -12.36
N HIS A 75 5.29 -1.36 -12.21
CA HIS A 75 4.48 -2.05 -13.21
C HIS A 75 3.13 -1.37 -13.40
N MET A 76 2.39 -1.14 -12.33
CA MET A 76 1.04 -0.58 -12.39
C MET A 76 1.01 0.83 -12.96
N PHE A 77 1.97 1.68 -12.63
CA PHE A 77 2.01 3.06 -13.15
C PHE A 77 2.57 3.21 -14.58
N LYS A 78 3.01 2.12 -15.21
CA LYS A 78 3.17 2.08 -16.67
C LYS A 78 1.82 2.02 -17.37
N ILE A 79 0.83 1.36 -16.76
CA ILE A 79 -0.47 1.04 -17.37
C ILE A 79 -1.56 2.01 -16.89
N TYR A 80 -1.59 2.34 -15.59
CA TYR A 80 -2.67 3.10 -14.96
C TYR A 80 -2.21 4.42 -14.37
N LYS A 81 -3.11 5.40 -14.35
CA LYS A 81 -2.88 6.71 -13.70
C LYS A 81 -3.15 6.68 -12.19
N LYS A 82 -4.01 5.77 -11.75
CA LYS A 82 -4.48 5.62 -10.36
C LYS A 82 -4.50 4.14 -9.97
N VAL A 83 -4.16 3.83 -8.73
CA VAL A 83 -4.18 2.47 -8.19
C VAL A 83 -4.71 2.46 -6.77
N ILE A 84 -5.40 1.38 -6.39
CA ILE A 84 -5.72 1.02 -5.03
C ILE A 84 -4.84 -0.17 -4.68
N VAL A 85 -4.14 -0.11 -3.57
CA VAL A 85 -3.19 -1.13 -3.11
C VAL A 85 -3.65 -1.68 -1.77
N LEU A 86 -3.69 -2.99 -1.67
CA LEU A 86 -4.04 -3.72 -0.45
C LEU A 86 -2.91 -4.69 -0.11
N GLU A 87 -2.65 -4.86 1.17
CA GLU A 87 -1.84 -5.98 1.67
C GLU A 87 -2.68 -7.26 1.66
N ASP A 88 -2.05 -8.42 1.71
CA ASP A 88 -2.71 -9.71 1.52
C ASP A 88 -3.56 -10.18 2.72
N ASP A 89 -3.54 -9.44 3.81
CA ASP A 89 -4.32 -9.69 5.02
C ASP A 89 -5.47 -8.68 5.26
N ILE A 90 -5.70 -7.76 4.32
CA ILE A 90 -6.72 -6.72 4.44
C ILE A 90 -8.09 -7.20 3.92
N VAL A 91 -9.09 -7.21 4.76
CA VAL A 91 -10.48 -7.49 4.39
C VAL A 91 -11.26 -6.19 4.28
N ILE A 92 -11.71 -5.86 3.06
CA ILE A 92 -12.46 -4.62 2.82
C ILE A 92 -13.95 -4.76 3.14
N LYS A 93 -14.57 -3.63 3.54
CA LYS A 93 -16.02 -3.53 3.79
C LYS A 93 -16.77 -2.96 2.58
N LYS A 94 -18.10 -3.00 2.60
CA LYS A 94 -19.01 -2.63 1.50
C LYS A 94 -18.67 -1.32 0.79
N ASN A 95 -18.43 -0.24 1.52
CA ASN A 95 -18.26 1.09 0.93
C ASN A 95 -16.81 1.47 0.65
N PHE A 96 -15.85 0.59 0.96
CA PHE A 96 -14.43 0.89 0.86
C PHE A 96 -14.01 1.31 -0.55
N LEU A 97 -14.36 0.52 -1.58
CA LEU A 97 -13.94 0.83 -2.95
C LEU A 97 -14.61 2.10 -3.48
N ASN A 98 -15.89 2.34 -3.16
CA ASN A 98 -16.59 3.56 -3.54
C ASN A 98 -15.93 4.80 -2.93
N PHE A 99 -15.56 4.72 -1.65
CA PHE A 99 -14.77 5.75 -0.96
C PHE A 99 -13.45 6.01 -1.69
N MET A 100 -12.68 4.97 -2.01
CA MET A 100 -11.39 5.10 -2.72
C MET A 100 -11.57 5.72 -4.11
N TYR A 101 -12.56 5.30 -4.90
CA TYR A 101 -12.83 5.87 -6.23
C TYR A 101 -13.23 7.33 -6.16
N TYR A 102 -14.13 7.67 -5.23
CA TYR A 102 -14.59 9.04 -5.06
C TYR A 102 -13.41 9.98 -4.77
N TYR A 103 -12.60 9.67 -3.77
CA TYR A 103 -11.48 10.53 -3.38
C TYR A 103 -10.31 10.50 -4.36
N LEU A 104 -10.06 9.39 -5.05
CA LEU A 104 -9.11 9.35 -6.16
C LEU A 104 -9.51 10.29 -7.29
N ASN A 105 -10.79 10.45 -7.57
CA ASN A 105 -11.28 11.38 -8.59
C ASN A 105 -11.27 12.82 -8.05
N LYS A 106 -11.81 13.05 -6.86
CA LYS A 106 -11.90 14.37 -6.23
C LYS A 106 -10.55 15.07 -6.12
N TYR A 107 -9.50 14.33 -5.71
CA TYR A 107 -8.17 14.88 -5.46
C TYR A 107 -7.15 14.61 -6.57
N GLU A 108 -7.57 14.18 -7.76
CA GLU A 108 -6.66 13.85 -8.87
C GLU A 108 -5.70 14.99 -9.22
N LYS A 109 -6.24 16.21 -9.31
CA LYS A 109 -5.47 17.42 -9.67
C LYS A 109 -4.83 18.13 -8.47
N ASN A 110 -5.17 17.74 -7.25
CA ASN A 110 -4.63 18.38 -6.04
C ASN A 110 -3.24 17.83 -5.70
N SER A 111 -2.20 18.62 -5.98
CA SER A 111 -0.80 18.23 -5.76
C SER A 111 -0.41 18.09 -4.28
N LYS A 112 -1.19 18.64 -3.34
CA LYS A 112 -0.96 18.55 -1.90
C LYS A 112 -1.40 17.21 -1.33
N ILE A 113 -2.37 16.52 -1.96
CA ILE A 113 -2.84 15.20 -1.53
C ILE A 113 -2.03 14.11 -2.23
N MET A 114 -1.34 13.26 -1.47
CA MET A 114 -0.43 12.24 -1.98
C MET A 114 -1.05 10.83 -1.97
N SER A 115 -1.95 10.55 -1.03
CA SER A 115 -2.63 9.26 -0.92
C SER A 115 -3.97 9.39 -0.23
N ILE A 116 -4.82 8.40 -0.47
CA ILE A 116 -6.05 8.15 0.26
C ILE A 116 -5.84 6.85 1.02
N THR A 117 -6.21 6.79 2.29
CA THR A 117 -6.15 5.56 3.09
C THR A 117 -7.55 5.15 3.56
N GLY A 118 -7.80 3.87 3.55
CA GLY A 118 -9.05 3.31 4.09
C GLY A 118 -8.93 2.80 5.52
N TYR A 119 -7.77 2.98 6.12
CA TYR A 119 -7.49 2.70 7.53
C TYR A 119 -7.02 3.97 8.22
N SER A 120 -7.51 4.17 9.42
CA SER A 120 -7.06 5.20 10.34
C SER A 120 -6.71 4.58 11.68
N SER A 121 -5.57 4.95 12.27
CA SER A 121 -5.35 4.76 13.69
C SER A 121 -6.40 5.55 14.48
N HIS A 122 -6.59 5.20 15.74
CA HIS A 122 -7.48 5.98 16.60
C HIS A 122 -6.99 7.44 16.66
N VAL A 123 -7.88 8.35 16.32
CA VAL A 123 -7.67 9.80 16.36
C VAL A 123 -8.87 10.42 17.04
N GLU A 124 -8.62 11.20 18.05
CA GLU A 124 -9.67 12.01 18.69
C GLU A 124 -10.06 13.17 17.75
N LEU A 125 -11.25 13.13 17.24
CA LEU A 125 -11.82 14.18 16.41
C LEU A 125 -12.62 15.16 17.26
N PRO A 126 -12.70 16.45 16.89
CA PRO A 126 -13.58 17.41 17.55
C PRO A 126 -15.01 16.92 17.61
N LYS A 127 -15.75 17.24 18.70
CA LYS A 127 -17.16 16.77 18.89
C LYS A 127 -18.08 17.12 17.73
N ASN A 128 -17.82 18.22 17.02
CA ASN A 128 -18.62 18.72 15.90
C ASN A 128 -18.05 18.33 14.53
N TYR A 129 -17.20 17.30 14.48
CA TYR A 129 -16.61 16.86 13.21
C TYR A 129 -17.58 16.00 12.42
N ASN A 130 -18.19 16.58 11.39
CA ASN A 130 -19.26 15.95 10.58
C ASN A 130 -18.79 15.46 9.21
N TYR A 131 -17.48 15.18 9.04
CA TYR A 131 -16.92 14.70 7.78
C TYR A 131 -16.52 13.24 7.86
N ASP A 132 -16.66 12.52 6.73
CA ASP A 132 -16.31 11.10 6.62
C ASP A 132 -14.79 10.82 6.61
N CYS A 133 -13.96 11.86 6.46
CA CYS A 133 -12.50 11.74 6.39
C CYS A 133 -11.81 13.01 6.89
N TYR A 134 -10.57 12.88 7.28
CA TYR A 134 -9.71 13.98 7.70
C TYR A 134 -8.38 13.97 6.94
N LEU A 135 -7.69 15.11 6.94
CA LEU A 135 -6.35 15.23 6.38
C LEU A 135 -5.30 14.83 7.44
N SER A 136 -4.30 14.08 7.03
CA SER A 136 -3.20 13.67 7.89
C SER A 136 -1.87 13.84 7.16
N ASN A 137 -0.84 14.20 7.89
CA ASN A 137 0.54 14.20 7.40
C ASN A 137 1.11 12.77 7.29
N ARG A 138 0.41 11.77 7.84
CA ARG A 138 0.83 10.37 7.81
C ARG A 138 0.14 9.60 6.69
N SER A 139 0.94 8.92 5.86
CA SER A 139 0.44 7.94 4.90
C SER A 139 0.51 6.55 5.53
N MET A 140 -0.65 5.89 5.66
CA MET A 140 -0.72 4.51 6.13
C MET A 140 -0.49 3.55 4.97
N SER A 141 0.25 2.44 5.20
CA SER A 141 0.50 1.41 4.19
C SER A 141 -0.73 0.52 3.95
N TRP A 142 -1.51 0.30 4.98
CA TRP A 142 -2.70 -0.55 4.92
C TRP A 142 -3.80 0.10 4.08
N SER A 143 -4.22 -0.56 3.01
CA SER A 143 -5.29 -0.10 2.12
C SER A 143 -5.11 1.33 1.61
N LYS A 144 -4.16 1.53 0.73
CA LYS A 144 -3.81 2.85 0.18
C LYS A 144 -4.21 3.00 -1.28
N ALA A 145 -4.73 4.17 -1.65
CA ALA A 145 -4.89 4.58 -3.04
C ALA A 145 -4.02 5.79 -3.35
N THR A 146 -3.47 5.85 -4.58
CA THR A 146 -2.56 6.92 -4.99
C THR A 146 -2.49 7.06 -6.51
N TRP A 147 -1.73 8.05 -7.00
CA TRP A 147 -1.64 8.46 -8.40
C TRP A 147 -0.23 8.30 -8.95
N LYS A 148 -0.13 8.11 -10.27
CA LYS A 148 1.14 8.09 -11.02
C LYS A 148 2.00 9.35 -10.76
N ARG A 149 1.38 10.54 -10.63
CA ARG A 149 2.08 11.79 -10.30
C ARG A 149 2.87 11.71 -8.99
N VAL A 150 2.31 11.03 -7.99
CA VAL A 150 2.95 10.81 -6.69
C VAL A 150 4.12 9.84 -6.82
N TRP A 151 3.95 8.75 -7.57
CA TRP A 151 5.01 7.79 -7.86
C TRP A 151 6.21 8.43 -8.56
N ILE A 152 5.96 9.31 -9.54
CA ILE A 152 7.01 10.05 -10.24
C ILE A 152 7.79 10.93 -9.27
N LYS A 153 7.10 11.67 -8.39
CA LYS A 153 7.74 12.48 -7.34
C LYS A 153 8.56 11.61 -6.40
N PHE A 154 7.97 10.51 -5.91
CA PHE A 154 8.59 9.58 -4.97
C PHE A 154 9.91 9.02 -5.50
N LYS A 155 9.98 8.63 -6.78
CA LYS A 155 11.23 8.14 -7.41
C LYS A 155 12.34 9.19 -7.48
N LYS A 156 12.00 10.48 -7.46
CA LYS A 156 12.96 11.58 -7.50
C LYS A 156 13.46 11.99 -6.10
N ILE A 157 12.80 11.54 -5.04
CA ILE A 157 13.18 11.88 -3.68
C ILE A 157 14.44 11.09 -3.32
N ASN A 158 15.51 11.83 -3.03
CA ASN A 158 16.68 11.25 -2.40
C ASN A 158 16.35 10.94 -0.93
N THR A 159 16.28 9.67 -0.60
CA THR A 159 16.02 9.19 0.77
C THR A 159 17.28 9.15 1.62
N ASN A 160 18.18 10.12 1.48
CA ASN A 160 19.34 10.22 2.36
C ASN A 160 18.85 10.63 3.77
N HIS A 161 18.84 9.66 4.67
CA HIS A 161 18.40 9.85 6.06
C HIS A 161 19.21 10.93 6.79
N LYS A 162 20.51 11.11 6.45
CA LYS A 162 21.34 12.20 7.00
C LYS A 162 20.76 13.59 6.74
N ILE A 163 20.27 13.83 5.51
CA ILE A 163 19.66 15.12 5.14
C ILE A 163 18.36 15.34 5.93
N ILE A 164 17.60 14.28 6.18
CA ILE A 164 16.34 14.36 6.92
C ILE A 164 16.61 14.66 8.39
N ILE A 165 17.55 13.94 9.02
CA ILE A 165 17.84 14.04 10.45
C ILE A 165 18.51 15.37 10.80
N ASN A 166 19.34 15.90 9.92
CA ASN A 166 20.07 17.14 10.14
C ASN A 166 19.22 18.42 9.87
N ASN A 167 17.97 18.27 9.49
CA ASN A 167 17.08 19.40 9.20
C ASN A 167 15.94 19.47 10.23
N LYS A 168 15.98 20.48 11.11
CA LYS A 168 14.96 20.69 12.17
C LYS A 168 13.52 20.75 11.62
N LYS A 169 13.30 21.39 10.46
CA LYS A 169 11.98 21.45 9.81
C LYS A 169 11.48 20.07 9.41
N ASN A 170 12.35 19.23 8.84
CA ASN A 170 12.00 17.87 8.46
C ASN A 170 11.68 17.01 9.69
N LEU A 171 12.43 17.17 10.78
CA LEU A 171 12.16 16.47 12.04
C LEU A 171 10.81 16.87 12.62
N SER A 172 10.47 18.18 12.62
CA SER A 172 9.17 18.67 13.08
C SER A 172 8.02 18.09 12.23
N LEU A 173 8.15 18.07 10.91
CA LEU A 173 7.14 17.48 10.01
C LEU A 173 6.97 15.97 10.24
N LEU A 174 8.06 15.26 10.51
CA LEU A 174 8.00 13.82 10.83
C LEU A 174 7.32 13.59 12.18
N ALA A 175 7.61 14.41 13.21
CA ALA A 175 6.96 14.32 14.51
C ALA A 175 5.44 14.53 14.40
N GLN A 176 4.99 15.50 13.60
CA GLN A 176 3.57 15.71 13.31
C GLN A 176 2.90 14.51 12.62
N ALA A 177 3.67 13.72 11.86
CA ALA A 177 3.17 12.52 11.23
C ALA A 177 3.19 11.28 12.16
N GLY A 178 3.89 11.35 13.28
CA GLY A 178 3.99 10.34 14.34
C GLY A 178 5.40 10.18 14.86
N GLU A 179 5.55 10.14 16.19
CA GLU A 179 6.85 10.00 16.85
C GLU A 179 7.58 8.70 16.51
N ASP A 180 6.82 7.65 16.22
CA ASP A 180 7.35 6.36 15.76
C ASP A 180 8.13 6.48 14.44
N LEU A 181 7.76 7.41 13.54
CA LEU A 181 8.49 7.67 12.30
C LEU A 181 9.87 8.28 12.58
N LEU A 182 9.96 9.19 13.54
CA LEU A 182 11.25 9.72 14.01
C LEU A 182 12.15 8.62 14.54
N ARG A 183 11.58 7.73 15.37
CA ARG A 183 12.31 6.60 15.94
C ARG A 183 12.83 5.65 14.86
N ILE A 184 12.01 5.29 13.89
CA ILE A 184 12.38 4.40 12.77
C ILE A 184 13.55 5.00 11.97
N ILE A 185 13.46 6.29 11.59
CA ILE A 185 14.51 6.96 10.82
C ILE A 185 15.81 7.07 11.60
N LYS A 186 15.75 7.36 12.89
CA LYS A 186 16.95 7.37 13.75
C LYS A 186 17.60 6.00 13.86
N LEU A 187 16.81 4.93 14.03
CA LEU A 187 17.31 3.56 14.09
C LEU A 187 17.94 3.07 12.77
N ASP A 188 17.39 3.48 11.62
CA ASP A 188 17.97 3.18 10.31
C ASP A 188 19.25 3.97 10.03
N TYR A 189 19.41 5.12 10.70
CA TYR A 189 20.62 5.95 10.58
C TYR A 189 21.80 5.40 11.41
N LEU A 190 21.50 4.72 12.53
CA LEU A 190 22.52 4.19 13.46
C LEU A 190 23.04 2.80 13.04
N LYS A 191 22.49 2.22 11.98
CA LYS A 191 22.98 0.97 11.33
C LYS A 191 23.86 1.28 10.14
#